data_e16fffd6caebfef96568bfbcaccc3723
#
_entry.id   e16fffd6caebfef96568bfbcaccc3723
#
_cell.length_a   1.000
_cell.length_b   1.000
_cell.length_c   1.000
_cell.angle_alpha   90.00
_cell.angle_beta   90.00
_cell.angle_gamma   90.00
#
_symmetry.space_group_name_H-M   'P 1'
#
loop_
_entity.id
_entity.type
_entity.pdbx_description
1 polymer ?
#
loop_
_entity_poly.entity_id
_entity_poly.type
_entity_poly.pdbx_seq_one_letter_code
_entity_poly.pdbx_strand_id
1 'polypeptide(L)'
;ISCSLVGSEMCIRDRNKMINASRVAMEFASLLPSREVPENTEGYEGFAHLNNMEGDVEHAHLHYIIRDHDRDLLEARKDKFNLAAEFINRKYGLELVKVTLKDAYSNMKEMILPHQEILDVARAAMRKNGVEPVTTPIRGGTDGARLSFMGLPCPNLCTGGELAHGRNEFAVLEEMETIVEIVKSIAELVE
;
A
#
# COMPACT_ATOMS: atom_id res chain seq x y z
N ILE A 1 -44.75 12.40 10.23
CA ILE A 1 -43.99 13.65 10.41
C ILE A 1 -44.75 14.46 11.42
N SER A 2 -44.34 14.48 12.66
CA SER A 2 -44.94 15.36 13.67
C SER A 2 -44.10 16.62 13.75
N CYS A 3 -44.70 17.74 13.47
CA CYS A 3 -44.12 19.03 13.72
C CYS A 3 -44.67 19.52 15.05
N SER A 4 -43.87 19.58 16.10
CA SER A 4 -44.32 20.18 17.37
C SER A 4 -44.09 21.67 17.29
N LEU A 5 -45.13 22.44 17.59
CA LEU A 5 -45.17 23.89 17.53
C LEU A 5 -44.72 24.58 18.81
N VAL A 6 -43.93 23.93 19.68
CA VAL A 6 -43.49 24.54 20.93
C VAL A 6 -41.98 24.42 21.06
N GLY A 7 -41.30 25.55 20.92
CA GLY A 7 -39.87 25.70 21.13
C GLY A 7 -39.07 25.50 19.85
N SER A 8 -38.30 26.49 19.46
CA SER A 8 -37.31 26.39 18.39
C SER A 8 -36.13 25.53 18.87
N GLU A 9 -36.30 24.23 18.93
CA GLU A 9 -35.18 23.33 19.01
C GLU A 9 -34.42 23.46 17.69
N MET A 10 -33.23 24.07 17.73
CA MET A 10 -32.35 24.15 16.58
C MET A 10 -31.96 22.74 16.16
N CYS A 11 -32.48 22.27 15.05
CA CYS A 11 -32.09 21.00 14.49
C CYS A 11 -30.67 21.11 13.91
N ILE A 12 -29.79 20.21 14.31
CA ILE A 12 -28.40 20.14 13.75
C ILE A 12 -28.45 20.02 12.22
N ARG A 13 -29.55 19.50 11.65
CA ARG A 13 -29.74 19.33 10.19
C ARG A 13 -30.20 20.59 9.47
N ASP A 14 -30.34 21.70 10.19
CA ASP A 14 -30.70 22.99 9.57
C ASP A 14 -29.52 23.52 8.73
N ARG A 15 -29.86 24.41 7.79
CA ARG A 15 -28.87 25.01 6.89
C ARG A 15 -27.72 25.64 7.69
N ASN A 16 -26.46 25.33 7.30
CA ASN A 16 -25.23 25.88 7.87
C ASN A 16 -25.02 25.55 9.37
N LYS A 17 -25.62 24.48 9.89
CA LYS A 17 -25.45 24.06 11.27
C LYS A 17 -24.51 22.84 11.42
N MET A 18 -24.64 21.87 10.52
CA MET A 18 -23.92 20.62 10.61
C MET A 18 -22.75 20.56 9.65
N ILE A 19 -21.61 20.09 10.15
CA ILE A 19 -20.51 19.57 9.34
C ILE A 19 -20.58 18.05 9.45
N ASN A 20 -20.81 17.36 8.34
CA ASN A 20 -20.94 15.91 8.31
C ASN A 20 -19.57 15.29 8.01
N ALA A 21 -19.01 14.53 8.97
CA ALA A 21 -17.68 13.94 8.86
C ALA A 21 -17.52 13.00 7.65
N SER A 22 -18.54 12.18 7.35
CA SER A 22 -18.50 11.33 6.15
C SER A 22 -18.42 12.13 4.85
N ARG A 23 -19.10 13.29 4.76
CA ARG A 23 -18.98 14.15 3.58
C ARG A 23 -17.63 14.83 3.47
N VAL A 24 -17.05 15.25 4.60
CA VAL A 24 -15.68 15.80 4.64
C VAL A 24 -14.68 14.74 4.20
N ALA A 25 -14.83 13.50 4.65
CA ALA A 25 -13.99 12.37 4.24
C ALA A 25 -14.07 12.10 2.72
N MET A 26 -15.27 12.14 2.14
CA MET A 26 -15.45 12.01 0.69
C MET A 26 -14.81 13.18 -0.07
N GLU A 27 -14.95 14.40 0.45
CA GLU A 27 -14.29 15.57 -0.14
C GLU A 27 -12.78 15.46 -0.08
N PHE A 28 -12.21 15.05 1.06
CA PHE A 28 -10.79 14.78 1.21
C PHE A 28 -10.31 13.75 0.19
N ALA A 29 -10.99 12.62 0.07
CA ALA A 29 -10.65 11.58 -0.89
C ALA A 29 -10.69 12.10 -2.34
N SER A 30 -11.59 13.01 -2.68
CA SER A 30 -11.72 13.60 -4.02
C SER A 30 -10.58 14.55 -4.40
N LEU A 31 -9.83 15.07 -3.42
CA LEU A 31 -8.66 15.93 -3.64
C LEU A 31 -7.39 15.12 -3.96
N LEU A 32 -7.41 13.82 -3.68
CA LEU A 32 -6.27 12.95 -3.96
C LEU A 32 -6.28 12.52 -5.45
N PRO A 33 -5.11 12.23 -6.04
CA PRO A 33 -5.02 11.84 -7.45
C PRO A 33 -5.79 10.55 -7.75
N SER A 34 -6.88 10.64 -8.50
CA SER A 34 -7.77 9.53 -8.81
C SER A 34 -7.16 8.44 -9.70
N ARG A 35 -6.05 8.73 -10.38
CA ARG A 35 -5.35 7.77 -11.25
C ARG A 35 -4.18 7.08 -10.57
N GLU A 36 -3.69 7.61 -9.47
CA GLU A 36 -2.57 7.03 -8.72
C GLU A 36 -3.07 5.95 -7.75
N VAL A 37 -3.82 4.99 -8.27
CA VAL A 37 -4.44 3.86 -7.54
C VAL A 37 -3.96 2.53 -8.12
N PRO A 38 -4.00 1.42 -7.36
CA PRO A 38 -3.53 0.12 -7.85
C PRO A 38 -4.12 -0.31 -9.19
N GLU A 39 -5.39 0.01 -9.42
CA GLU A 39 -6.15 -0.37 -10.61
C GLU A 39 -5.65 0.34 -11.88
N ASN A 40 -4.95 1.45 -11.75
CA ASN A 40 -4.49 2.30 -12.86
C ASN A 40 -2.97 2.43 -12.94
N THR A 41 -2.24 1.67 -12.14
CA THR A 41 -0.77 1.72 -12.05
C THR A 41 -0.16 0.33 -12.17
N GLU A 42 1.03 0.24 -12.75
CA GLU A 42 1.75 -1.02 -12.96
C GLU A 42 3.26 -0.90 -12.68
N GLY A 43 3.94 -2.02 -12.62
CA GLY A 43 5.40 -2.09 -12.51
C GLY A 43 5.94 -1.29 -11.31
N TYR A 44 6.75 -0.29 -11.62
CA TYR A 44 7.40 0.58 -10.64
C TYR A 44 6.59 1.84 -10.28
N GLU A 45 5.41 2.01 -10.83
CA GLU A 45 4.55 3.15 -10.51
C GLU A 45 4.02 3.06 -9.08
N GLY A 46 4.14 4.16 -8.36
CA GLY A 46 3.60 4.26 -7.01
C GLY A 46 2.10 4.52 -7.01
N PHE A 47 1.45 4.25 -5.88
CA PHE A 47 0.00 4.41 -5.73
C PHE A 47 -0.40 4.76 -4.30
N ALA A 48 -1.63 5.26 -4.16
CA ALA A 48 -2.33 5.43 -2.89
C ALA A 48 -3.64 4.62 -2.94
N HIS A 49 -3.69 3.53 -2.18
CA HIS A 49 -4.83 2.63 -2.11
C HIS A 49 -5.70 2.94 -0.90
N LEU A 50 -6.97 3.29 -1.13
CA LEU A 50 -7.95 3.35 -0.05
C LEU A 50 -8.34 1.94 0.36
N ASN A 51 -7.75 1.46 1.45
CA ASN A 51 -7.95 0.10 1.95
C ASN A 51 -9.23 -0.06 2.76
N ASN A 52 -9.60 0.96 3.54
CA ASN A 52 -10.83 0.97 4.32
C ASN A 52 -11.36 2.40 4.48
N MET A 53 -12.68 2.51 4.50
CA MET A 53 -13.41 3.73 4.79
C MET A 53 -14.58 3.40 5.69
N GLU A 54 -14.66 4.05 6.83
CA GLU A 54 -15.77 3.95 7.77
C GLU A 54 -16.13 5.33 8.30
N GLY A 55 -17.37 5.53 8.69
CA GLY A 55 -17.76 6.78 9.29
C GLY A 55 -19.26 7.01 9.37
N ASP A 56 -19.58 8.03 10.14
CA ASP A 56 -20.94 8.54 10.35
C ASP A 56 -20.99 10.07 10.21
N VAL A 57 -21.95 10.71 10.87
CA VAL A 57 -22.10 12.16 10.85
C VAL A 57 -21.00 12.86 11.67
N GLU A 58 -20.53 12.25 12.74
CA GLU A 58 -19.61 12.86 13.72
C GLU A 58 -18.15 12.50 13.43
N HIS A 59 -17.89 11.26 13.01
CA HIS A 59 -16.55 10.73 12.80
C HIS A 59 -16.43 9.98 11.49
N ALA A 60 -15.26 10.09 10.85
CA ALA A 60 -14.92 9.27 9.68
C ALA A 60 -13.44 8.90 9.71
N HIS A 61 -13.14 7.68 9.29
CA HIS A 61 -11.80 7.15 9.14
C HIS A 61 -11.57 6.67 7.71
N LEU A 62 -10.44 7.07 7.16
CA LEU A 62 -9.93 6.64 5.87
C LEU A 62 -8.57 6.00 6.10
N HIS A 63 -8.43 4.73 5.78
CA HIS A 63 -7.16 4.03 5.85
C HIS A 63 -6.58 3.86 4.45
N TYR A 64 -5.46 4.54 4.20
CA TYR A 64 -4.73 4.45 2.95
C TYR A 64 -3.44 3.67 3.11
N ILE A 65 -3.09 2.91 2.08
CA ILE A 65 -1.76 2.34 1.89
C ILE A 65 -1.11 3.15 0.77
N ILE A 66 0.00 3.84 1.09
CA ILE A 66 0.77 4.62 0.12
C ILE A 66 2.04 3.85 -0.20
N ARG A 67 2.34 3.68 -1.48
CA ARG A 67 3.53 2.97 -1.94
C ARG A 67 4.19 3.68 -3.10
N ASP A 68 5.50 3.65 -3.09
CA ASP A 68 6.33 4.01 -4.22
C ASP A 68 7.65 3.23 -4.14
N HIS A 69 8.26 2.94 -5.28
CA HIS A 69 9.59 2.32 -5.35
C HIS A 69 10.71 3.35 -5.19
N ASP A 70 10.41 4.62 -5.43
CA ASP A 70 11.29 5.76 -5.24
C ASP A 70 10.94 6.49 -3.95
N ARG A 71 11.96 6.80 -3.15
CA ARG A 71 11.78 7.43 -1.85
C ARG A 71 11.27 8.86 -1.94
N ASP A 72 11.80 9.64 -2.89
CA ASP A 72 11.42 11.03 -3.05
C ASP A 72 9.98 11.14 -3.57
N LEU A 73 9.59 10.23 -4.48
CA LEU A 73 8.21 10.13 -4.96
C LEU A 73 7.26 9.66 -3.85
N LEU A 74 7.71 8.78 -2.96
CA LEU A 74 6.92 8.37 -1.79
C LEU A 74 6.63 9.55 -0.86
N GLU A 75 7.65 10.36 -0.55
CA GLU A 75 7.47 11.56 0.28
C GLU A 75 6.57 12.59 -0.42
N ALA A 76 6.75 12.82 -1.71
CA ALA A 76 5.88 13.70 -2.48
C ALA A 76 4.41 13.22 -2.49
N ARG A 77 4.16 11.89 -2.44
CA ARG A 77 2.79 11.36 -2.29
C ARG A 77 2.23 11.62 -0.89
N LYS A 78 3.02 11.42 0.16
CA LYS A 78 2.62 11.75 1.53
C LYS A 78 2.25 13.22 1.68
N ASP A 79 3.02 14.11 1.04
CA ASP A 79 2.74 15.55 1.05
C ASP A 79 1.39 15.91 0.42
N LYS A 80 0.95 15.18 -0.61
CA LYS A 80 -0.40 15.38 -1.20
C LYS A 80 -1.51 15.19 -0.17
N PHE A 81 -1.36 14.22 0.75
CA PHE A 81 -2.32 14.00 1.84
C PHE A 81 -2.34 15.14 2.84
N ASN A 82 -1.17 15.63 3.22
CA ASN A 82 -1.05 16.78 4.13
C ASN A 82 -1.66 18.04 3.50
N LEU A 83 -1.36 18.32 2.24
CA LEU A 83 -1.91 19.46 1.50
C LEU A 83 -3.45 19.37 1.36
N ALA A 84 -3.99 18.17 1.11
CA ALA A 84 -5.44 17.96 1.05
C ALA A 84 -6.10 18.24 2.41
N ALA A 85 -5.48 17.79 3.51
CA ALA A 85 -5.97 18.07 4.86
C ALA A 85 -5.91 19.57 5.19
N GLU A 86 -4.81 20.24 4.86
CA GLU A 86 -4.68 21.69 5.05
C GLU A 86 -5.73 22.45 4.25
N PHE A 87 -5.98 22.06 3.00
CA PHE A 87 -7.01 22.67 2.18
C PHE A 87 -8.40 22.57 2.81
N ILE A 88 -8.78 21.37 3.27
CA ILE A 88 -10.07 21.15 3.93
C ILE A 88 -10.17 21.99 5.22
N ASN A 89 -9.16 21.91 6.08
CA ASN A 89 -9.13 22.63 7.35
C ASN A 89 -9.22 24.14 7.14
N ARG A 90 -8.54 24.68 6.14
CA ARG A 90 -8.63 26.10 5.78
C ARG A 90 -9.99 26.48 5.22
N LYS A 91 -10.58 25.61 4.37
CA LYS A 91 -11.90 25.83 3.78
C LYS A 91 -13.01 25.96 4.85
N TYR A 92 -12.94 25.11 5.86
CA TYR A 92 -13.95 25.10 6.94
C TYR A 92 -13.58 26.03 8.10
N GLY A 93 -12.35 26.54 8.17
CA GLY A 93 -11.85 27.35 9.29
C GLY A 93 -11.71 26.57 10.61
N LEU A 94 -11.64 25.25 10.54
CA LEU A 94 -11.57 24.32 11.66
C LEU A 94 -10.57 23.19 11.37
N GLU A 95 -9.96 22.61 12.39
CA GLU A 95 -9.14 21.41 12.26
C GLU A 95 -10.02 20.16 12.23
N LEU A 96 -10.56 19.85 11.04
CA LEU A 96 -11.46 18.72 10.83
C LEU A 96 -10.75 17.46 10.38
N VAL A 97 -9.67 17.61 9.61
CA VAL A 97 -8.92 16.49 9.03
C VAL A 97 -7.53 16.45 9.62
N LYS A 98 -7.18 15.31 10.18
CA LYS A 98 -5.84 15.01 10.69
C LYS A 98 -5.26 13.81 9.93
N VAL A 99 -4.12 14.00 9.31
CA VAL A 99 -3.35 12.93 8.66
C VAL A 99 -2.36 12.36 9.67
N THR A 100 -2.31 11.04 9.77
CA THR A 100 -1.30 10.32 10.54
C THR A 100 -0.55 9.39 9.60
N LEU A 101 0.71 9.66 9.36
CA LEU A 101 1.59 8.86 8.52
C LEU A 101 2.39 7.88 9.38
N LYS A 102 2.47 6.62 8.94
CA LYS A 102 3.31 5.58 9.56
C LYS A 102 4.05 4.83 8.47
N ASP A 103 5.37 4.82 8.56
CA ASP A 103 6.19 4.01 7.66
C ASP A 103 6.13 2.55 8.11
N ALA A 104 5.61 1.70 7.23
CA ALA A 104 5.47 0.26 7.51
C ALA A 104 6.58 -0.55 6.84
N TYR A 105 6.96 -0.20 5.61
CA TYR A 105 7.96 -0.89 4.81
C TYR A 105 8.78 0.11 4.00
N SER A 106 10.05 -0.20 3.83
CA SER A 106 10.93 0.49 2.89
C SER A 106 11.33 -0.46 1.76
N ASN A 107 11.70 0.08 0.61
CA ASN A 107 12.20 -0.73 -0.50
C ASN A 107 13.54 -1.37 -0.10
N MET A 108 13.60 -2.71 -0.12
CA MET A 108 14.79 -3.45 0.28
C MET A 108 15.96 -3.33 -0.72
N LYS A 109 15.75 -2.71 -1.87
CA LYS A 109 16.76 -2.60 -2.93
C LYS A 109 18.10 -2.08 -2.40
N GLU A 110 18.09 -1.03 -1.56
CA GLU A 110 19.28 -0.44 -0.97
C GLU A 110 20.06 -1.45 -0.10
N MET A 111 19.34 -2.37 0.56
CA MET A 111 19.92 -3.40 1.42
C MET A 111 20.43 -4.62 0.63
N ILE A 112 19.86 -4.88 -0.55
CA ILE A 112 20.23 -6.02 -1.40
C ILE A 112 21.36 -5.66 -2.38
N LEU A 113 21.43 -4.43 -2.86
CA LEU A 113 22.43 -4.00 -3.85
C LEU A 113 23.88 -4.30 -3.44
N PRO A 114 24.30 -4.15 -2.17
CA PRO A 114 25.65 -4.51 -1.74
C PRO A 114 25.93 -6.02 -1.74
N HIS A 115 24.90 -6.85 -1.87
CA HIS A 115 24.94 -8.31 -1.74
C HIS A 115 24.46 -9.01 -3.02
N GLN A 116 25.01 -8.60 -4.18
CA GLN A 116 24.63 -9.15 -5.49
C GLN A 116 24.87 -10.65 -5.61
N GLU A 117 25.87 -11.18 -4.88
CA GLU A 117 26.18 -12.61 -4.82
C GLU A 117 24.97 -13.47 -4.45
N ILE A 118 24.10 -12.98 -3.56
CA ILE A 118 22.87 -13.71 -3.17
C ILE A 118 21.91 -13.84 -4.37
N LEU A 119 21.76 -12.76 -5.15
CA LEU A 119 20.94 -12.78 -6.35
C LEU A 119 21.54 -13.66 -7.45
N ASP A 120 22.87 -13.66 -7.58
CA ASP A 120 23.56 -14.45 -8.60
C ASP A 120 23.45 -15.95 -8.31
N VAL A 121 23.54 -16.36 -7.05
CA VAL A 121 23.29 -17.74 -6.61
C VAL A 121 21.84 -18.14 -6.93
N ALA A 122 20.86 -17.32 -6.58
CA ALA A 122 19.46 -17.60 -6.86
C ALA A 122 19.18 -17.72 -8.39
N ARG A 123 19.76 -16.82 -9.19
CA ARG A 123 19.65 -16.87 -10.66
C ARG A 123 20.32 -18.12 -11.25
N ALA A 124 21.48 -18.52 -10.72
CA ALA A 124 22.17 -19.73 -11.16
C ALA A 124 21.33 -20.98 -10.84
N ALA A 125 20.76 -21.06 -9.62
CA ALA A 125 19.88 -22.14 -9.23
C ALA A 125 18.60 -22.21 -10.10
N MET A 126 17.99 -21.09 -10.45
CA MET A 126 16.86 -21.04 -11.39
C MET A 126 17.24 -21.62 -12.74
N ARG A 127 18.34 -21.17 -13.35
CA ARG A 127 18.80 -21.69 -14.66
C ARG A 127 19.15 -23.18 -14.60
N LYS A 128 19.75 -23.65 -13.52
CA LYS A 128 20.03 -25.08 -13.29
C LYS A 128 18.76 -25.93 -13.37
N ASN A 129 17.64 -25.37 -12.93
CA ASN A 129 16.31 -26.02 -12.95
C ASN A 129 15.47 -25.65 -14.17
N GLY A 130 16.06 -25.10 -15.22
CA GLY A 130 15.39 -24.78 -16.48
C GLY A 130 14.50 -23.53 -16.44
N VAL A 131 14.62 -22.71 -15.41
CA VAL A 131 13.84 -21.45 -15.25
C VAL A 131 14.74 -20.27 -15.59
N GLU A 132 14.31 -19.43 -16.54
CA GLU A 132 15.00 -18.16 -16.82
C GLU A 132 14.61 -17.12 -15.75
N PRO A 133 15.57 -16.59 -15.00
CA PRO A 133 15.28 -15.66 -13.89
C PRO A 133 14.82 -14.30 -14.42
N VAL A 134 13.66 -13.85 -13.98
CA VAL A 134 13.13 -12.52 -14.25
C VAL A 134 13.02 -11.75 -12.93
N THR A 135 13.56 -10.52 -12.91
CA THR A 135 13.44 -9.65 -11.75
C THR A 135 12.26 -8.70 -11.94
N THR A 136 11.26 -8.84 -11.11
CA THR A 136 10.05 -8.01 -11.16
C THR A 136 9.90 -7.19 -9.88
N PRO A 137 9.32 -5.98 -9.94
CA PRO A 137 9.03 -5.21 -8.74
C PRO A 137 7.90 -5.86 -7.93
N ILE A 138 8.07 -5.94 -6.62
CA ILE A 138 7.00 -6.34 -5.70
C ILE A 138 6.30 -5.06 -5.24
N ARG A 139 5.00 -4.97 -5.51
CA ARG A 139 4.18 -3.80 -5.15
C ARG A 139 3.61 -3.89 -3.73
N GLY A 140 3.88 -4.99 -3.03
CA GLY A 140 3.52 -5.25 -1.64
C GLY A 140 4.70 -5.07 -0.67
N GLY A 141 4.42 -5.06 0.64
CA GLY A 141 5.42 -5.26 1.67
C GLY A 141 5.69 -6.76 1.83
N THR A 142 6.94 -7.12 2.13
CA THR A 142 7.33 -8.50 2.37
C THR A 142 8.14 -8.61 3.66
N ASP A 143 8.13 -9.77 4.29
CA ASP A 143 8.98 -10.03 5.45
C ASP A 143 10.46 -9.95 5.09
N GLY A 144 10.82 -10.31 3.85
CA GLY A 144 12.18 -10.14 3.34
C GLY A 144 12.67 -8.70 3.36
N ALA A 145 11.80 -7.73 3.07
CA ALA A 145 12.16 -6.33 3.21
C ALA A 145 12.47 -5.98 4.68
N ARG A 146 11.63 -6.41 5.62
CA ARG A 146 11.84 -6.16 7.04
C ARG A 146 13.13 -6.83 7.56
N LEU A 147 13.37 -8.07 7.19
CA LEU A 147 14.60 -8.80 7.55
C LEU A 147 15.84 -8.12 6.98
N SER A 148 15.77 -7.62 5.75
CA SER A 148 16.88 -6.90 5.12
C SER A 148 17.28 -5.65 5.92
N PHE A 149 16.32 -4.87 6.39
CA PHE A 149 16.60 -3.71 7.26
C PHE A 149 17.04 -4.08 8.67
N MET A 150 16.84 -5.33 9.10
CA MET A 150 17.38 -5.87 10.35
C MET A 150 18.81 -6.42 10.21
N GLY A 151 19.42 -6.32 9.03
CA GLY A 151 20.78 -6.75 8.75
C GLY A 151 20.90 -8.14 8.11
N LEU A 152 19.77 -8.75 7.69
CA LEU A 152 19.74 -9.99 6.94
C LEU A 152 19.24 -9.71 5.51
N PRO A 153 20.11 -9.50 4.52
CA PRO A 153 19.70 -9.31 3.13
C PRO A 153 18.88 -10.51 2.65
N CYS A 154 17.58 -10.29 2.40
CA CYS A 154 16.62 -11.35 2.15
C CYS A 154 15.75 -11.03 0.93
N PRO A 155 16.25 -11.26 -0.31
CA PRO A 155 15.43 -11.11 -1.51
C PRO A 155 14.34 -12.17 -1.56
N ASN A 156 13.25 -11.86 -2.27
CA ASN A 156 12.13 -12.79 -2.42
C ASN A 156 12.32 -13.67 -3.66
N LEU A 157 11.89 -14.92 -3.55
CA LEU A 157 11.72 -15.85 -4.67
C LEU A 157 10.24 -15.96 -5.02
N CYS A 158 9.95 -16.40 -6.25
CA CYS A 158 8.60 -16.81 -6.65
C CYS A 158 8.13 -18.04 -5.84
N THR A 159 6.83 -18.28 -5.84
CA THR A 159 6.21 -19.37 -5.05
C THR A 159 5.31 -20.28 -5.89
N GLY A 160 5.07 -19.97 -7.18
CA GLY A 160 4.07 -20.63 -8.00
C GLY A 160 2.64 -20.18 -7.67
N GLY A 161 2.47 -19.11 -6.89
CA GLY A 161 1.18 -18.52 -6.55
C GLY A 161 0.78 -17.42 -7.52
N GLU A 162 -0.49 -17.42 -7.91
CA GLU A 162 -1.08 -16.49 -8.85
C GLU A 162 -2.29 -15.78 -8.25
N LEU A 163 -2.60 -14.57 -8.72
CA LEU A 163 -3.72 -13.75 -8.30
C LEU A 163 -3.77 -13.49 -6.77
N ALA A 164 -2.58 -13.32 -6.15
CA ALA A 164 -2.43 -13.10 -4.72
C ALA A 164 -3.39 -12.02 -4.18
N HIS A 165 -3.97 -12.28 -2.99
CA HIS A 165 -4.99 -11.45 -2.32
C HIS A 165 -6.35 -11.37 -3.03
N GLY A 166 -6.53 -12.11 -4.13
CA GLY A 166 -7.79 -12.21 -4.86
C GLY A 166 -8.68 -13.35 -4.36
N ARG A 167 -9.99 -13.31 -4.68
CA ARG A 167 -10.91 -14.42 -4.38
C ARG A 167 -10.59 -15.68 -5.18
N ASN A 168 -9.89 -15.53 -6.28
CA ASN A 168 -9.49 -16.60 -7.19
C ASN A 168 -7.98 -16.89 -7.09
N GLU A 169 -7.37 -16.60 -5.95
CA GLU A 169 -5.98 -16.93 -5.69
C GLU A 169 -5.78 -18.45 -5.80
N PHE A 170 -4.73 -18.86 -6.49
CA PHE A 170 -4.40 -20.28 -6.68
C PHE A 170 -2.87 -20.46 -6.73
N ALA A 171 -2.43 -21.69 -6.60
CA ALA A 171 -1.04 -22.08 -6.79
C ALA A 171 -0.96 -23.21 -7.82
N VAL A 172 0.07 -23.18 -8.65
CA VAL A 172 0.35 -24.20 -9.66
C VAL A 172 1.31 -25.22 -9.05
N LEU A 173 0.88 -26.48 -8.96
CA LEU A 173 1.63 -27.54 -8.28
C LEU A 173 3.01 -27.76 -8.90
N GLU A 174 3.10 -27.81 -10.22
CA GLU A 174 4.35 -28.00 -10.97
C GLU A 174 5.34 -26.85 -10.75
N GLU A 175 4.85 -25.64 -10.58
CA GLU A 175 5.68 -24.48 -10.25
C GLU A 175 6.18 -24.57 -8.80
N MET A 176 5.31 -24.98 -7.86
CA MET A 176 5.70 -25.18 -6.47
C MET A 176 6.79 -26.26 -6.34
N GLU A 177 6.66 -27.39 -7.07
CA GLU A 177 7.67 -28.45 -7.12
C GLU A 177 9.00 -27.92 -7.69
N THR A 178 8.93 -27.11 -8.76
CA THR A 178 10.12 -26.48 -9.36
C THR A 178 10.80 -25.53 -8.37
N ILE A 179 10.06 -24.76 -7.58
CA ILE A 179 10.64 -23.88 -6.56
C ILE A 179 11.34 -24.68 -5.46
N VAL A 180 10.82 -25.83 -5.06
CA VAL A 180 11.50 -26.72 -4.10
C VAL A 180 12.87 -27.14 -4.63
N GLU A 181 12.98 -27.52 -5.90
CA GLU A 181 14.25 -27.90 -6.51
C GLU A 181 15.22 -26.70 -6.65
N ILE A 182 14.69 -25.50 -6.95
CA ILE A 182 15.48 -24.26 -6.94
C ILE A 182 16.06 -24.00 -5.55
N VAL A 183 15.26 -24.09 -4.48
CA VAL A 183 15.73 -23.88 -3.10
C VAL A 183 16.82 -24.89 -2.71
N LYS A 184 16.66 -26.16 -3.07
CA LYS A 184 17.72 -27.19 -2.89
C LYS A 184 19.00 -26.81 -3.63
N SER A 185 18.86 -26.38 -4.88
CA SER A 185 20.01 -25.96 -5.70
C SER A 185 20.70 -24.71 -5.14
N ILE A 186 19.98 -23.79 -4.51
CA ILE A 186 20.59 -22.64 -3.81
C ILE A 186 21.46 -23.16 -2.64
N ALA A 187 20.94 -24.07 -1.82
CA ALA A 187 21.72 -24.65 -0.72
C ALA A 187 23.01 -25.33 -1.19
N GLU A 188 22.91 -26.12 -2.28
CA GLU A 188 24.08 -26.78 -2.87
C GLU A 188 25.15 -25.82 -3.45
N LEU A 189 24.72 -24.63 -3.91
CA LEU A 189 25.66 -23.65 -4.50
C LEU A 189 26.35 -22.75 -3.46
N VAL A 190 25.89 -22.78 -2.22
CA VAL A 190 26.44 -21.98 -1.11
C VAL A 190 27.41 -22.80 -0.25
N GLU A 191 27.37 -24.15 -0.33
CA GLU A 191 28.36 -25.06 0.29
C GLU A 191 29.71 -24.97 -0.44
#